data_c71bb4d5c23871a0d280def0b4807994
#
_entry.id   c71bb4d5c23871a0d280def0b4807994
#
_cell.length_a   1.000
_cell.length_b   1.000
_cell.length_c   1.000
_cell.angle_alpha   90.00
_cell.angle_beta   90.00
_cell.angle_gamma   90.00
#
_symmetry.space_group_name_H-M   'P 1'
#
loop_
_entity.id
_entity.type
_entity.pdbx_description
1 polymer ?
#
loop_
_entity_poly.entity_id
_entity_poly.type
_entity_poly.pdbx_seq_one_letter_code
_entity_poly.pdbx_strand_id
1 'polypeptide(L)'
;MEAWEKVRANKGAPGVDTVDIEAFEEDLRGNLYRIWNRMSSGCYFPPPVRMVEIPKPQGGIRVLGVPTVGDRVAQTVVAMVLEERVEPIFHPDSYGYRPGRGAIDAVGRCRERCWKYDWVVDLDIKAFFDSVPWDLVLKAVGSVCELPWVLLYVKRWLAAPLQRADGALIERTMGTPQGSAVSPVLANLFMHYAFDTWLDRSFPGVGFERYADDAVIHCRSLAQARAVLAALEARMDSVGLQLHPDKTRIVYCRDANRKGSFEHTRFTFLGYDFRERTVDGRNGLFRSFSPAVSDKALKRMGEVVRSWRLHRWVQGEVRDLADWINPVVRGWMQYYGAFNRSALFPLLKRINAYLVRWLRGKYRKLRRSWAATFRVWWSGVDRHPRFFAHWVWMPKPARVW
;
A
#
# COMPACT_ATOMS: atom_id res chain seq x y z
N MET A 1 22.84 14.35 -7.10
CA MET A 1 22.99 12.95 -7.52
C MET A 1 22.01 12.04 -6.79
N GLU A 2 21.98 12.02 -5.47
CA GLU A 2 21.11 11.12 -4.68
C GLU A 2 19.61 11.17 -5.08
N ALA A 3 19.05 12.37 -5.27
CA ALA A 3 17.67 12.53 -5.72
C ALA A 3 17.42 11.88 -7.11
N TRP A 4 18.38 11.97 -8.01
CA TRP A 4 18.32 11.29 -9.31
C TRP A 4 18.31 9.76 -9.14
N GLU A 5 19.17 9.21 -8.31
CA GLU A 5 19.22 7.76 -8.07
C GLU A 5 17.90 7.21 -7.54
N LYS A 6 17.26 7.96 -6.62
CA LYS A 6 15.91 7.61 -6.12
C LYS A 6 14.86 7.64 -7.24
N VAL A 7 14.88 8.66 -8.10
CA VAL A 7 13.93 8.77 -9.23
C VAL A 7 14.16 7.67 -10.26
N ARG A 8 15.42 7.40 -10.62
CA ARG A 8 15.81 6.32 -11.53
C ARG A 8 15.37 4.94 -11.04
N ALA A 9 15.57 4.65 -9.76
CA ALA A 9 15.18 3.38 -9.14
C ALA A 9 13.66 3.13 -9.23
N ASN A 10 12.84 4.17 -9.20
CA ASN A 10 11.38 4.08 -9.27
C ASN A 10 10.81 3.83 -10.68
N LYS A 11 11.62 3.94 -11.74
CA LYS A 11 11.25 3.62 -13.14
C LYS A 11 9.89 4.20 -13.57
N GLY A 12 9.58 5.44 -13.21
CA GLY A 12 8.28 6.04 -13.47
C GLY A 12 8.09 6.41 -14.95
N ALA A 13 6.82 6.47 -15.39
CA ALA A 13 6.44 6.90 -16.74
C ALA A 13 6.81 8.37 -17.04
N PRO A 14 7.01 8.79 -18.30
CA PRO A 14 7.28 10.17 -18.67
C PRO A 14 6.13 11.11 -18.32
N GLY A 15 6.43 12.40 -18.09
CA GLY A 15 5.45 13.45 -17.86
C GLY A 15 4.81 13.98 -19.14
N VAL A 16 4.44 15.27 -19.13
CA VAL A 16 3.86 15.99 -20.28
C VAL A 16 4.88 16.27 -21.39
N ASP A 17 6.17 16.29 -21.03
CA ASP A 17 7.31 16.49 -21.94
C ASP A 17 7.72 15.22 -22.71
N THR A 18 7.08 14.09 -22.42
CA THR A 18 7.38 12.76 -23.00
C THR A 18 8.80 12.24 -22.77
N VAL A 19 9.63 12.94 -21.97
CA VAL A 19 10.98 12.54 -21.63
C VAL A 19 10.92 11.44 -20.58
N ASP A 20 11.38 10.25 -20.91
CA ASP A 20 11.52 9.14 -19.98
C ASP A 20 12.85 9.14 -19.22
N ILE A 21 13.09 8.12 -18.41
CA ILE A 21 14.31 8.00 -17.59
C ILE A 21 15.56 7.89 -18.47
N GLU A 22 15.48 7.13 -19.56
CA GLU A 22 16.60 6.86 -20.46
C GLU A 22 16.99 8.12 -21.24
N ALA A 23 16.03 8.80 -21.83
CA ALA A 23 16.24 10.08 -22.52
C ALA A 23 16.74 11.20 -21.57
N PHE A 24 16.28 11.21 -20.29
CA PHE A 24 16.81 12.15 -19.32
C PHE A 24 18.27 11.87 -18.96
N GLU A 25 18.69 10.59 -18.96
CA GLU A 25 20.04 10.15 -18.64
C GLU A 25 21.06 10.49 -19.74
N GLU A 26 20.65 10.65 -21.01
CA GLU A 26 21.53 11.01 -22.13
C GLU A 26 22.29 12.35 -21.89
N ASP A 27 21.65 13.36 -21.29
CA ASP A 27 22.30 14.62 -20.86
C ASP A 27 22.08 14.83 -19.34
N LEU A 28 22.37 13.83 -18.54
CA LEU A 28 22.14 13.86 -17.09
C LEU A 28 22.75 15.10 -16.42
N ARG A 29 24.01 15.41 -16.76
CA ARG A 29 24.76 16.53 -16.17
C ARG A 29 24.11 17.87 -16.49
N GLY A 30 23.77 18.11 -17.75
CA GLY A 30 23.10 19.30 -18.21
C GLY A 30 21.67 19.43 -17.63
N ASN A 31 20.92 18.33 -17.56
CA ASN A 31 19.61 18.30 -16.98
C ASN A 31 19.61 18.64 -15.50
N LEU A 32 20.47 18.02 -14.71
CA LEU A 32 20.62 18.30 -13.27
C LEU A 32 21.12 19.74 -13.04
N TYR A 33 22.08 20.24 -13.83
CA TYR A 33 22.54 21.61 -13.73
C TYR A 33 21.41 22.62 -14.00
N ARG A 34 20.61 22.41 -15.03
CA ARG A 34 19.44 23.26 -15.35
C ARG A 34 18.42 23.31 -14.21
N ILE A 35 18.13 22.16 -13.59
CA ILE A 35 17.22 22.09 -12.44
C ILE A 35 17.83 22.86 -11.26
N TRP A 36 19.07 22.56 -10.91
CA TRP A 36 19.78 23.21 -9.79
C TRP A 36 19.84 24.73 -9.97
N ASN A 37 20.26 25.21 -11.13
CA ASN A 37 20.39 26.64 -11.43
C ASN A 37 19.05 27.38 -11.29
N ARG A 38 17.96 26.82 -11.86
CA ARG A 38 16.63 27.39 -11.77
C ARG A 38 16.08 27.35 -10.34
N MET A 39 16.32 26.28 -9.61
CA MET A 39 15.88 26.20 -8.22
C MET A 39 16.67 27.17 -7.32
N SER A 40 17.98 27.31 -7.50
CA SER A 40 18.81 28.21 -6.74
C SER A 40 18.46 29.69 -6.97
N SER A 41 18.05 30.04 -8.19
CA SER A 41 17.63 31.41 -8.54
C SER A 41 16.15 31.71 -8.24
N GLY A 42 15.38 30.75 -7.75
CA GLY A 42 13.94 30.91 -7.54
C GLY A 42 13.11 30.93 -8.84
N CYS A 43 13.73 30.65 -9.99
CA CYS A 43 13.08 30.70 -11.31
C CYS A 43 12.59 29.32 -11.79
N TYR A 44 12.56 28.31 -10.96
CA TYR A 44 11.98 27.01 -11.31
C TYR A 44 10.47 27.05 -11.19
N PHE A 45 9.77 26.86 -12.31
CA PHE A 45 8.32 26.69 -12.38
C PHE A 45 8.04 25.25 -12.82
N PRO A 46 7.27 24.47 -12.04
CA PRO A 46 6.93 23.12 -12.42
C PRO A 46 6.05 23.10 -13.69
N PRO A 47 6.32 22.20 -14.62
CA PRO A 47 5.43 21.96 -15.75
C PRO A 47 4.06 21.44 -15.26
N PRO A 48 3.02 21.51 -16.11
CA PRO A 48 1.76 20.81 -15.85
C PRO A 48 2.00 19.32 -15.56
N VAL A 49 1.19 18.73 -14.69
CA VAL A 49 1.28 17.34 -14.33
C VAL A 49 0.40 16.50 -15.27
N ARG A 50 0.96 15.49 -15.93
CA ARG A 50 0.18 14.65 -16.86
C ARG A 50 -0.86 13.84 -16.10
N MET A 51 -2.12 14.02 -16.47
CA MET A 51 -3.25 13.30 -15.91
C MET A 51 -3.35 11.89 -16.49
N VAL A 52 -3.46 10.88 -15.62
CA VAL A 52 -3.68 9.48 -16.00
C VAL A 52 -4.85 8.94 -15.21
N GLU A 53 -5.85 8.43 -15.90
CA GLU A 53 -7.03 7.81 -15.30
C GLU A 53 -6.84 6.31 -15.14
N ILE A 54 -6.98 5.81 -13.91
CA ILE A 54 -6.89 4.37 -13.61
C ILE A 54 -8.23 3.90 -13.04
N PRO A 55 -8.87 2.87 -13.65
CA PRO A 55 -10.10 2.33 -13.11
C PRO A 55 -9.88 1.69 -11.73
N LYS A 56 -10.74 2.06 -10.77
CA LYS A 56 -10.73 1.43 -9.44
C LYS A 56 -11.36 0.04 -9.51
N PRO A 57 -10.86 -0.97 -8.76
CA PRO A 57 -11.44 -2.31 -8.73
C PRO A 57 -12.89 -2.39 -8.24
N GLN A 58 -13.35 -1.35 -7.54
CA GLN A 58 -14.71 -1.26 -6.96
C GLN A 58 -15.64 -0.34 -7.77
N GLY A 59 -15.21 0.07 -8.96
CA GLY A 59 -15.88 1.08 -9.79
C GLY A 59 -15.38 2.50 -9.50
N GLY A 60 -15.56 3.39 -10.50
CA GLY A 60 -15.03 4.74 -10.49
C GLY A 60 -13.59 4.83 -11.00
N ILE A 61 -13.08 6.05 -11.07
CA ILE A 61 -11.77 6.39 -11.62
C ILE A 61 -10.88 6.93 -10.48
N ARG A 62 -9.60 6.59 -10.52
CA ARG A 62 -8.54 7.26 -9.75
C ARG A 62 -7.72 8.08 -10.71
N VAL A 63 -7.61 9.37 -10.44
CA VAL A 63 -6.77 10.28 -11.20
C VAL A 63 -5.36 10.25 -10.60
N LEU A 64 -4.37 9.87 -11.42
CA LEU A 64 -2.96 10.03 -11.07
C LEU A 64 -2.38 11.21 -11.80
N GLY A 65 -1.52 11.95 -11.11
CA GLY A 65 -0.70 13.00 -11.70
C GLY A 65 0.73 12.50 -11.89
N VAL A 66 1.22 12.51 -13.13
CA VAL A 66 2.58 12.08 -13.46
C VAL A 66 3.43 13.32 -13.78
N PRO A 67 4.29 13.79 -12.85
CA PRO A 67 5.22 14.88 -13.11
C PRO A 67 6.29 14.46 -14.12
N THR A 68 6.93 15.43 -14.77
CA THR A 68 8.11 15.17 -15.61
C THR A 68 9.25 14.56 -14.81
N VAL A 69 10.21 13.90 -15.48
CA VAL A 69 11.39 13.33 -14.81
C VAL A 69 12.17 14.40 -14.05
N GLY A 70 12.38 15.57 -14.71
CA GLY A 70 13.06 16.69 -14.08
C GLY A 70 12.33 17.23 -12.85
N ASP A 71 11.01 17.33 -12.91
CA ASP A 71 10.19 17.78 -11.79
C ASP A 71 10.21 16.77 -10.62
N ARG A 72 10.19 15.47 -10.92
CA ARG A 72 10.38 14.43 -9.88
C ARG A 72 11.72 14.55 -9.18
N VAL A 73 12.81 14.88 -9.91
CA VAL A 73 14.12 15.13 -9.27
C VAL A 73 14.06 16.34 -8.35
N ALA A 74 13.49 17.45 -8.83
CA ALA A 74 13.33 18.67 -8.02
C ALA A 74 12.48 18.43 -6.77
N GLN A 75 11.36 17.73 -6.90
CA GLN A 75 10.49 17.33 -5.78
C GLN A 75 11.20 16.41 -4.80
N THR A 76 12.02 15.47 -5.29
CA THR A 76 12.77 14.55 -4.43
C THR A 76 13.80 15.28 -3.59
N VAL A 77 14.46 16.32 -4.12
CA VAL A 77 15.37 17.18 -3.34
C VAL A 77 14.64 17.81 -2.16
N VAL A 78 13.46 18.38 -2.41
CA VAL A 78 12.65 19.02 -1.33
C VAL A 78 12.12 17.95 -0.36
N ALA A 79 11.67 16.80 -0.85
CA ALA A 79 11.21 15.71 -0.01
C ALA A 79 12.31 15.25 0.97
N MET A 80 13.55 15.07 0.49
CA MET A 80 14.71 14.69 1.33
C MET A 80 14.97 15.71 2.43
N VAL A 81 14.95 17.02 2.10
CA VAL A 81 15.15 18.11 3.08
C VAL A 81 14.03 18.13 4.12
N LEU A 82 12.79 17.84 3.73
CA LEU A 82 11.66 17.75 4.66
C LEU A 82 11.75 16.47 5.51
N GLU A 83 12.04 15.32 4.91
CA GLU A 83 12.13 14.03 5.61
C GLU A 83 13.08 14.09 6.82
N GLU A 84 14.26 14.70 6.67
CA GLU A 84 15.22 14.88 7.78
C GLU A 84 14.61 15.65 8.96
N ARG A 85 13.71 16.60 8.71
CA ARG A 85 13.10 17.46 9.74
C ARG A 85 11.86 16.87 10.37
N VAL A 86 11.07 16.14 9.56
CA VAL A 86 9.77 15.64 10.00
C VAL A 86 9.86 14.25 10.63
N GLU A 87 10.82 13.41 10.24
CA GLU A 87 10.96 12.05 10.77
C GLU A 87 11.11 12.01 12.31
N PRO A 88 11.90 12.89 12.95
CA PRO A 88 12.01 12.92 14.41
C PRO A 88 10.72 13.29 15.15
N ILE A 89 9.83 14.05 14.53
CA ILE A 89 8.59 14.51 15.17
C ILE A 89 7.38 13.60 14.90
N PHE A 90 7.45 12.77 13.88
CA PHE A 90 6.34 11.91 13.52
C PHE A 90 6.00 10.89 14.61
N HIS A 91 4.70 10.68 14.83
CA HIS A 91 4.21 9.73 15.81
C HIS A 91 4.77 8.32 15.56
N PRO A 92 5.17 7.56 16.61
CA PRO A 92 5.70 6.21 16.46
C PRO A 92 4.71 5.22 15.81
N ASP A 93 3.42 5.45 15.91
CA ASP A 93 2.36 4.62 15.31
C ASP A 93 1.89 5.11 13.93
N SER A 94 2.59 6.05 13.31
CA SER A 94 2.46 6.40 11.89
C SER A 94 3.49 5.64 11.06
N TYR A 95 3.06 4.89 10.04
CA TYR A 95 3.89 3.92 9.31
C TYR A 95 4.07 4.22 7.82
N GLY A 96 3.05 4.78 7.17
CA GLY A 96 3.03 4.96 5.71
C GLY A 96 4.09 5.94 5.22
N TYR A 97 4.78 5.60 4.12
CA TYR A 97 5.77 6.45 3.45
C TYR A 97 6.93 6.94 4.33
N ARG A 98 7.31 6.17 5.33
CA ARG A 98 8.40 6.51 6.26
C ARG A 98 9.55 5.53 6.15
N PRO A 99 10.82 5.98 6.27
CA PRO A 99 11.96 5.10 6.25
C PRO A 99 11.94 4.12 7.43
N GLY A 100 12.30 2.86 7.17
CA GLY A 100 12.40 1.82 8.20
C GLY A 100 11.06 1.37 8.81
N ARG A 101 9.92 1.81 8.27
CA ARG A 101 8.57 1.43 8.74
C ARG A 101 7.75 0.83 7.62
N GLY A 102 7.17 -0.33 7.87
CA GLY A 102 6.44 -1.08 6.84
C GLY A 102 4.98 -1.36 7.21
N ALA A 103 4.21 -1.75 6.20
CA ALA A 103 2.82 -2.16 6.39
C ALA A 103 2.70 -3.40 7.30
N ILE A 104 3.69 -4.30 7.29
CA ILE A 104 3.73 -5.48 8.16
C ILE A 104 3.87 -5.07 9.63
N ASP A 105 4.67 -4.03 9.92
CA ASP A 105 4.86 -3.51 11.28
C ASP A 105 3.54 -2.91 11.80
N ALA A 106 2.85 -2.12 10.97
CA ALA A 106 1.53 -1.57 11.29
C ALA A 106 0.51 -2.67 11.58
N VAL A 107 0.42 -3.69 10.72
CA VAL A 107 -0.49 -4.84 10.91
C VAL A 107 -0.12 -5.64 12.17
N GLY A 108 1.17 -5.83 12.44
CA GLY A 108 1.67 -6.50 13.64
C GLY A 108 1.25 -5.77 14.92
N ARG A 109 1.44 -4.44 14.94
CA ARG A 109 1.05 -3.60 16.08
C ARG A 109 -0.47 -3.55 16.27
N CYS A 110 -1.21 -3.41 15.18
CA CYS A 110 -2.66 -3.47 15.18
C CYS A 110 -3.18 -4.79 15.77
N ARG A 111 -2.58 -5.94 15.38
CA ARG A 111 -2.91 -7.26 15.94
C ARG A 111 -2.72 -7.31 17.45
N GLU A 112 -1.58 -6.83 17.96
CA GLU A 112 -1.29 -6.82 19.39
C GLU A 112 -2.30 -5.99 20.19
N ARG A 113 -2.72 -4.85 19.63
CA ARG A 113 -3.72 -3.99 20.24
C ARG A 113 -5.12 -4.58 20.17
N CYS A 114 -5.51 -5.21 19.07
CA CYS A 114 -6.77 -5.92 18.95
C CYS A 114 -6.94 -7.05 20.00
N TRP A 115 -5.85 -7.59 20.55
CA TRP A 115 -5.93 -8.56 21.66
C TRP A 115 -6.18 -7.92 23.01
N LYS A 116 -5.86 -6.60 23.18
CA LYS A 116 -5.95 -5.85 24.42
C LYS A 116 -7.19 -4.98 24.53
N TYR A 117 -7.72 -4.56 23.38
CA TYR A 117 -8.84 -3.63 23.28
C TYR A 117 -10.03 -4.31 22.62
N ASP A 118 -11.22 -4.02 23.15
CA ASP A 118 -12.44 -4.70 22.70
C ASP A 118 -13.03 -4.06 21.44
N TRP A 119 -12.69 -2.80 21.18
CA TRP A 119 -13.27 -2.01 20.11
C TRP A 119 -12.22 -1.33 19.25
N VAL A 120 -12.56 -1.22 17.99
CA VAL A 120 -11.75 -0.53 16.98
C VAL A 120 -12.64 0.45 16.24
N VAL A 121 -12.12 1.66 15.97
CA VAL A 121 -12.65 2.56 14.96
C VAL A 121 -11.79 2.36 13.70
N ASP A 122 -12.41 1.79 12.66
CA ASP A 122 -11.84 1.61 11.31
C ASP A 122 -12.15 2.88 10.53
N LEU A 123 -11.14 3.69 10.22
CA LEU A 123 -11.27 5.03 9.67
C LEU A 123 -10.86 5.08 8.21
N ASP A 124 -11.73 5.62 7.34
CA ASP A 124 -11.44 5.89 5.92
C ASP A 124 -11.74 7.36 5.64
N ILE A 125 -10.77 8.11 5.10
CA ILE A 125 -10.94 9.52 4.72
C ILE A 125 -11.36 9.59 3.25
N LYS A 126 -12.44 10.32 2.96
CA LYS A 126 -12.96 10.47 1.61
C LYS A 126 -12.02 11.31 0.75
N ALA A 127 -11.55 10.74 -0.37
CA ALA A 127 -10.72 11.43 -1.36
C ALA A 127 -9.55 12.24 -0.77
N PHE A 128 -8.86 11.71 0.23
CA PHE A 128 -7.86 12.41 1.03
C PHE A 128 -6.88 13.25 0.20
N PHE A 129 -6.17 12.63 -0.75
CA PHE A 129 -5.18 13.35 -1.57
C PHE A 129 -5.77 14.47 -2.43
N ASP A 130 -7.06 14.42 -2.73
CA ASP A 130 -7.73 15.40 -3.58
C ASP A 130 -8.35 16.53 -2.75
N SER A 131 -8.47 16.38 -1.40
CA SER A 131 -9.18 17.30 -0.53
C SER A 131 -8.31 18.05 0.49
N VAL A 132 -7.02 17.72 0.62
CA VAL A 132 -6.12 18.36 1.59
C VAL A 132 -5.99 19.88 1.33
N PRO A 133 -6.33 20.77 2.29
CA PRO A 133 -6.24 22.22 2.12
C PRO A 133 -4.79 22.73 2.05
N TRP A 134 -4.48 23.54 1.05
CA TRP A 134 -3.11 24.01 0.81
C TRP A 134 -2.57 24.96 1.88
N ASP A 135 -3.42 25.80 2.43
CA ASP A 135 -3.06 26.73 3.53
C ASP A 135 -2.59 25.97 4.76
N LEU A 136 -3.28 24.87 5.12
CA LEU A 136 -2.90 24.01 6.23
C LEU A 136 -1.63 23.19 5.95
N VAL A 137 -1.45 22.71 4.70
CA VAL A 137 -0.18 22.08 4.29
C VAL A 137 0.98 23.05 4.39
N LEU A 138 0.84 24.27 3.85
CA LEU A 138 1.88 25.30 3.90
C LEU A 138 2.18 25.73 5.34
N LYS A 139 1.16 25.85 6.19
CA LYS A 139 1.32 26.11 7.61
C LYS A 139 2.09 24.99 8.30
N ALA A 140 1.77 23.74 8.01
CA ALA A 140 2.49 22.58 8.54
C ALA A 140 3.95 22.54 8.09
N VAL A 141 4.23 22.82 6.80
CA VAL A 141 5.61 22.91 6.29
C VAL A 141 6.37 24.05 6.98
N GLY A 142 5.76 25.23 7.09
CA GLY A 142 6.37 26.40 7.74
C GLY A 142 6.67 26.19 9.23
N SER A 143 5.96 25.31 9.92
CA SER A 143 6.23 25.00 11.33
C SER A 143 7.44 24.09 11.56
N VAL A 144 7.94 23.40 10.52
CA VAL A 144 9.08 22.46 10.62
C VAL A 144 10.27 22.85 9.74
N CYS A 145 10.06 23.76 8.80
CA CYS A 145 11.10 24.17 7.85
C CYS A 145 11.08 25.67 7.60
N GLU A 146 12.12 26.36 8.07
CA GLU A 146 12.29 27.80 7.91
C GLU A 146 12.91 28.22 6.55
N LEU A 147 13.23 27.25 5.68
CA LEU A 147 13.86 27.51 4.39
C LEU A 147 12.84 28.09 3.40
N PRO A 148 12.97 29.38 2.99
CA PRO A 148 11.94 30.04 2.14
C PRO A 148 11.75 29.36 0.78
N TRP A 149 12.84 28.81 0.21
CA TRP A 149 12.80 28.12 -1.07
C TRP A 149 11.98 26.83 -1.01
N VAL A 150 11.96 26.11 0.13
CA VAL A 150 11.13 24.90 0.32
C VAL A 150 9.66 25.29 0.23
N LEU A 151 9.22 26.30 0.97
CA LEU A 151 7.84 26.79 0.94
C LEU A 151 7.45 27.28 -0.46
N LEU A 152 8.36 28.01 -1.14
CA LEU A 152 8.14 28.51 -2.50
C LEU A 152 7.81 27.35 -3.47
N TYR A 153 8.63 26.29 -3.44
CA TYR A 153 8.44 25.17 -4.37
C TYR A 153 7.27 24.29 -3.99
N VAL A 154 7.04 24.02 -2.70
CA VAL A 154 5.83 23.32 -2.26
C VAL A 154 4.58 24.05 -2.75
N LYS A 155 4.49 25.38 -2.58
CA LYS A 155 3.37 26.18 -3.09
C LYS A 155 3.19 26.05 -4.60
N ARG A 156 4.28 26.09 -5.36
CA ARG A 156 4.23 25.96 -6.83
C ARG A 156 3.77 24.57 -7.27
N TRP A 157 4.22 23.50 -6.62
CA TRP A 157 3.77 22.14 -6.94
C TRP A 157 2.32 21.86 -6.55
N LEU A 158 1.86 22.42 -5.46
CA LEU A 158 0.44 22.34 -5.09
C LEU A 158 -0.43 23.00 -6.17
N ALA A 159 -0.02 24.16 -6.69
CA ALA A 159 -0.73 24.92 -7.69
C ALA A 159 -0.52 24.45 -9.15
N ALA A 160 0.42 23.52 -9.41
CA ALA A 160 0.67 23.04 -10.76
C ALA A 160 -0.59 22.38 -11.36
N PRO A 161 -1.06 22.80 -12.57
CA PRO A 161 -2.28 22.26 -13.16
C PRO A 161 -2.10 20.81 -13.62
N LEU A 162 -3.21 20.08 -13.70
CA LEU A 162 -3.26 18.79 -14.37
C LEU A 162 -3.50 18.98 -15.87
N GLN A 163 -2.77 18.25 -16.72
CA GLN A 163 -2.98 18.24 -18.16
C GLN A 163 -3.62 16.93 -18.61
N ARG A 164 -4.76 17.04 -19.27
CA ARG A 164 -5.46 15.92 -19.92
C ARG A 164 -4.73 15.47 -21.19
N ALA A 165 -5.13 14.31 -21.71
CA ALA A 165 -4.59 13.78 -22.96
C ALA A 165 -4.87 14.65 -24.19
N ASP A 166 -5.93 15.46 -24.16
CA ASP A 166 -6.29 16.44 -25.20
C ASP A 166 -5.52 17.78 -25.07
N GLY A 167 -4.64 17.91 -24.06
CA GLY A 167 -3.87 19.13 -23.78
C GLY A 167 -4.58 20.14 -22.87
N ALA A 168 -5.85 19.92 -22.53
CA ALA A 168 -6.60 20.83 -21.66
C ALA A 168 -6.01 20.84 -20.23
N LEU A 169 -5.86 22.03 -19.66
CA LEU A 169 -5.37 22.26 -18.32
C LEU A 169 -6.54 22.33 -17.32
N ILE A 170 -6.37 21.64 -16.20
CA ILE A 170 -7.30 21.67 -15.08
C ILE A 170 -6.58 22.29 -13.90
N GLU A 171 -7.02 23.48 -13.52
CA GLU A 171 -6.55 24.15 -12.30
C GLU A 171 -7.06 23.42 -11.07
N ARG A 172 -6.27 23.48 -9.99
CA ARG A 172 -6.60 22.92 -8.69
C ARG A 172 -6.58 24.02 -7.64
N THR A 173 -7.40 23.85 -6.63
CA THR A 173 -7.49 24.77 -5.49
C THR A 173 -7.21 24.08 -4.16
N MET A 174 -7.11 22.75 -4.16
CA MET A 174 -6.83 21.90 -3.01
C MET A 174 -6.20 20.60 -3.47
N GLY A 175 -5.78 19.79 -2.50
CA GLY A 175 -5.23 18.47 -2.72
C GLY A 175 -3.77 18.45 -3.16
N THR A 176 -3.20 17.26 -3.20
CA THR A 176 -1.84 17.00 -3.69
C THR A 176 -1.91 15.97 -4.82
N PRO A 177 -1.11 16.09 -5.90
CA PRO A 177 -1.15 15.14 -7.01
C PRO A 177 -0.76 13.73 -6.52
N GLN A 178 -1.63 12.75 -6.77
CA GLN A 178 -1.28 11.35 -6.54
C GLN A 178 -0.24 10.91 -7.58
N GLY A 179 1.01 10.65 -7.14
CA GLY A 179 2.15 10.32 -8.00
C GLY A 179 3.28 11.35 -7.98
N SER A 180 3.10 12.46 -7.31
CA SER A 180 4.15 13.44 -7.00
C SER A 180 5.12 12.89 -5.95
N ALA A 181 6.42 13.13 -6.10
CA ALA A 181 7.45 12.63 -5.17
C ALA A 181 7.38 13.30 -3.79
N VAL A 182 6.93 14.56 -3.70
CA VAL A 182 6.82 15.29 -2.44
C VAL A 182 5.48 15.07 -1.73
N SER A 183 4.43 14.64 -2.43
CA SER A 183 3.08 14.49 -1.87
C SER A 183 3.01 13.55 -0.66
N PRO A 184 3.72 12.42 -0.59
CA PRO A 184 3.70 11.52 0.58
C PRO A 184 4.17 12.19 1.87
N VAL A 185 5.27 12.94 1.83
CA VAL A 185 5.80 13.63 3.03
C VAL A 185 4.88 14.78 3.45
N LEU A 186 4.32 15.52 2.49
CA LEU A 186 3.37 16.59 2.79
C LEU A 186 2.07 16.04 3.40
N ALA A 187 1.55 14.96 2.85
CA ALA A 187 0.36 14.28 3.38
C ALA A 187 0.58 13.75 4.79
N ASN A 188 1.73 13.13 5.06
CA ASN A 188 2.09 12.66 6.40
C ASN A 188 2.26 13.81 7.39
N LEU A 189 2.89 14.90 6.98
CA LEU A 189 3.08 16.08 7.83
C LEU A 189 1.73 16.74 8.17
N PHE A 190 0.83 16.86 7.19
CA PHE A 190 -0.52 17.33 7.43
C PHE A 190 -1.26 16.44 8.43
N MET A 191 -1.24 15.10 8.22
CA MET A 191 -1.90 14.15 9.12
C MET A 191 -1.26 14.09 10.51
N HIS A 192 0.02 14.35 10.64
CA HIS A 192 0.69 14.46 11.94
C HIS A 192 0.01 15.53 12.82
N TYR A 193 -0.33 16.70 12.26
CA TYR A 193 -1.00 17.76 13.02
C TYR A 193 -2.53 17.60 13.04
N ALA A 194 -3.11 17.14 11.95
CA ALA A 194 -4.57 17.01 11.83
C ALA A 194 -5.11 15.84 12.67
N PHE A 195 -4.36 14.74 12.73
CA PHE A 195 -4.80 13.49 13.35
C PHE A 195 -3.89 13.04 14.50
N ASP A 196 -2.60 12.74 14.24
CA ASP A 196 -1.73 12.05 15.21
C ASP A 196 -1.60 12.83 16.54
N THR A 197 -1.10 14.05 16.47
CA THR A 197 -0.89 14.92 17.64
C THR A 197 -2.21 15.35 18.29
N TRP A 198 -3.26 15.55 17.48
CA TRP A 198 -4.57 15.89 18.01
C TRP A 198 -5.16 14.73 18.79
N LEU A 199 -5.08 13.50 18.27
CA LEU A 199 -5.64 12.32 18.96
C LEU A 199 -4.93 12.06 20.29
N ASP A 200 -3.59 12.14 20.31
CA ASP A 200 -2.81 12.00 21.55
C ASP A 200 -3.20 12.99 22.64
N ARG A 201 -3.44 14.26 22.25
CA ARG A 201 -3.82 15.33 23.20
C ARG A 201 -5.27 15.21 23.66
N SER A 202 -6.18 14.88 22.75
CA SER A 202 -7.62 14.86 23.02
C SER A 202 -8.06 13.58 23.72
N PHE A 203 -7.37 12.46 23.46
CA PHE A 203 -7.69 11.15 24.02
C PHE A 203 -6.42 10.42 24.50
N PRO A 204 -5.79 10.90 25.59
CA PRO A 204 -4.59 10.27 26.13
C PRO A 204 -4.80 8.78 26.41
N GLY A 205 -3.90 7.95 25.90
CA GLY A 205 -3.94 6.48 26.08
C GLY A 205 -4.84 5.72 25.10
N VAL A 206 -5.45 6.39 24.13
CA VAL A 206 -6.06 5.76 22.95
C VAL A 206 -4.98 5.51 21.91
N GLY A 207 -4.66 4.23 21.65
CA GLY A 207 -3.67 3.86 20.65
C GLY A 207 -4.27 3.81 19.25
N PHE A 208 -3.43 4.01 18.23
CA PHE A 208 -3.82 3.90 16.83
C PHE A 208 -2.67 3.35 15.96
N GLU A 209 -2.96 2.88 14.78
CA GLU A 209 -2.01 2.69 13.68
C GLU A 209 -2.51 3.49 12.47
N ARG A 210 -1.63 4.29 11.89
CA ARG A 210 -1.92 5.04 10.67
C ARG A 210 -0.94 4.70 9.55
N TYR A 211 -1.49 4.40 8.38
CA TYR A 211 -0.72 4.22 7.15
C TYR A 211 -1.25 5.17 6.07
N ALA A 212 -0.62 6.32 5.91
CA ALA A 212 -1.11 7.45 5.12
C ALA A 212 -2.48 7.96 5.62
N ASP A 213 -3.54 7.73 4.85
CA ASP A 213 -4.92 8.09 5.15
C ASP A 213 -5.73 6.96 5.81
N ASP A 214 -5.21 5.75 5.83
CA ASP A 214 -5.84 4.57 6.41
C ASP A 214 -5.46 4.45 7.90
N ALA A 215 -6.40 4.49 8.82
CA ALA A 215 -6.13 4.48 10.25
C ALA A 215 -7.08 3.57 11.04
N VAL A 216 -6.52 2.94 12.08
CA VAL A 216 -7.21 2.04 13.01
C VAL A 216 -6.99 2.54 14.42
N ILE A 217 -8.06 2.85 15.17
CA ILE A 217 -7.99 3.40 16.54
C ILE A 217 -8.55 2.38 17.53
N HIS A 218 -7.88 2.16 18.65
CA HIS A 218 -8.20 1.13 19.62
C HIS A 218 -8.86 1.70 20.87
N CYS A 219 -10.06 1.21 21.21
CA CYS A 219 -10.87 1.68 22.32
C CYS A 219 -11.23 0.53 23.30
N ARG A 220 -11.33 0.87 24.57
CA ARG A 220 -11.67 -0.10 25.65
C ARG A 220 -13.16 -0.41 25.72
N SER A 221 -14.02 0.57 25.36
CA SER A 221 -15.46 0.42 25.45
C SER A 221 -16.15 1.01 24.22
N LEU A 222 -17.40 0.57 23.97
CA LEU A 222 -18.24 1.14 22.90
C LEU A 222 -18.51 2.63 23.11
N ALA A 223 -18.69 3.04 24.35
CA ALA A 223 -18.90 4.46 24.69
C ALA A 223 -17.66 5.30 24.29
N GLN A 224 -16.45 4.81 24.62
CA GLN A 224 -15.21 5.46 24.21
C GLN A 224 -15.08 5.50 22.67
N ALA A 225 -15.37 4.39 21.97
CA ALA A 225 -15.29 4.33 20.52
C ALA A 225 -16.26 5.34 19.85
N ARG A 226 -17.48 5.48 20.37
CA ARG A 226 -18.45 6.47 19.89
C ARG A 226 -17.97 7.90 20.15
N ALA A 227 -17.46 8.19 21.35
CA ALA A 227 -16.93 9.51 21.68
C ALA A 227 -15.74 9.91 20.81
N VAL A 228 -14.80 8.97 20.58
CA VAL A 228 -13.63 9.16 19.70
C VAL A 228 -14.09 9.40 18.26
N LEU A 229 -15.03 8.60 17.74
CA LEU A 229 -15.53 8.77 16.37
C LEU A 229 -16.21 10.12 16.18
N ALA A 230 -17.11 10.53 17.06
CA ALA A 230 -17.79 11.83 16.98
C ALA A 230 -16.81 13.01 17.03
N ALA A 231 -15.79 12.92 17.90
CA ALA A 231 -14.77 13.95 17.99
C ALA A 231 -13.86 13.97 16.72
N LEU A 232 -13.58 12.79 16.14
CA LEU A 232 -12.82 12.69 14.87
C LEU A 232 -13.60 13.27 13.69
N GLU A 233 -14.92 13.04 13.60
CA GLU A 233 -15.76 13.65 12.57
C GLU A 233 -15.65 15.18 12.65
N ALA A 234 -15.91 15.76 13.83
CA ALA A 234 -15.79 17.21 14.04
C ALA A 234 -14.37 17.72 13.75
N ARG A 235 -13.33 16.95 14.12
CA ARG A 235 -11.94 17.31 13.86
C ARG A 235 -11.62 17.30 12.39
N MET A 236 -11.99 16.27 11.65
CA MET A 236 -11.74 16.18 10.21
C MET A 236 -12.46 17.31 9.47
N ASP A 237 -13.71 17.58 9.78
CA ASP A 237 -14.44 18.72 9.21
C ASP A 237 -13.72 20.06 9.48
N SER A 238 -13.19 20.27 10.68
CA SER A 238 -12.44 21.49 11.05
C SER A 238 -11.15 21.71 10.26
N VAL A 239 -10.60 20.66 9.65
CA VAL A 239 -9.40 20.70 8.80
C VAL A 239 -9.70 20.47 7.33
N GLY A 240 -10.97 20.59 6.92
CA GLY A 240 -11.41 20.47 5.52
C GLY A 240 -11.44 19.06 4.96
N LEU A 241 -11.40 18.03 5.80
CA LEU A 241 -11.53 16.63 5.42
C LEU A 241 -12.87 16.05 5.81
N GLN A 242 -13.30 14.99 5.15
CA GLN A 242 -14.51 14.25 5.46
C GLN A 242 -14.24 12.77 5.66
N LEU A 243 -14.83 12.18 6.70
CA LEU A 243 -14.82 10.74 6.86
C LEU A 243 -15.77 10.08 5.85
N HIS A 244 -15.40 8.88 5.39
CA HIS A 244 -16.28 8.14 4.47
C HIS A 244 -17.39 7.45 5.26
N PRO A 245 -18.68 7.81 5.07
CA PRO A 245 -19.76 7.35 5.93
C PRO A 245 -19.96 5.83 5.91
N ASP A 246 -19.80 5.20 4.73
CA ASP A 246 -20.06 3.76 4.60
C ASP A 246 -18.86 2.87 5.00
N LYS A 247 -17.66 3.46 5.09
CA LYS A 247 -16.44 2.70 5.37
C LYS A 247 -15.91 2.92 6.77
N THR A 248 -16.11 4.12 7.32
CA THR A 248 -15.77 4.41 8.72
C THR A 248 -16.77 3.73 9.63
N ARG A 249 -16.29 2.89 10.55
CA ARG A 249 -17.17 2.10 11.41
C ARG A 249 -16.51 1.67 12.71
N ILE A 250 -17.35 1.40 13.71
CA ILE A 250 -16.93 0.82 14.98
C ILE A 250 -17.04 -0.69 14.88
N VAL A 251 -15.96 -1.39 15.21
CA VAL A 251 -15.83 -2.85 15.09
C VAL A 251 -15.56 -3.47 16.46
N TYR A 252 -16.25 -4.55 16.80
CA TYR A 252 -16.01 -5.34 18.00
C TYR A 252 -15.01 -6.45 17.75
N CYS A 253 -13.94 -6.48 18.54
CA CYS A 253 -12.87 -7.46 18.42
C CYS A 253 -13.24 -8.79 19.10
N ARG A 254 -14.17 -9.54 18.51
CA ARG A 254 -14.70 -10.80 19.02
C ARG A 254 -13.63 -11.89 19.07
N ASP A 255 -13.54 -12.62 20.22
CA ASP A 255 -12.66 -13.78 20.39
C ASP A 255 -13.26 -14.81 21.40
N ALA A 256 -12.45 -15.72 21.92
CA ALA A 256 -12.90 -16.74 22.89
C ALA A 256 -13.51 -16.13 24.17
N ASN A 257 -12.99 -14.99 24.64
CA ASN A 257 -13.40 -14.31 25.87
C ASN A 257 -14.47 -13.25 25.62
N ARG A 258 -14.43 -12.63 24.45
CA ARG A 258 -15.29 -11.53 24.00
C ARG A 258 -16.40 -12.05 23.10
N LYS A 259 -17.54 -12.42 23.67
CA LYS A 259 -18.64 -13.17 23.00
C LYS A 259 -19.82 -12.30 22.58
N GLY A 260 -19.76 -10.97 22.74
CA GLY A 260 -20.83 -10.06 22.37
C GLY A 260 -21.25 -10.18 20.89
N SER A 261 -22.54 -9.94 20.62
CA SER A 261 -23.07 -9.89 19.26
C SER A 261 -23.26 -8.44 18.85
N PHE A 262 -22.51 -8.01 17.85
CA PHE A 262 -22.53 -6.65 17.32
C PHE A 262 -22.54 -6.70 15.79
N GLU A 263 -22.99 -5.65 15.15
CA GLU A 263 -23.15 -5.55 13.71
C GLU A 263 -21.83 -5.76 12.96
N HIS A 264 -20.74 -5.12 13.42
CA HIS A 264 -19.43 -5.21 12.81
C HIS A 264 -18.46 -5.95 13.74
N THR A 265 -17.99 -7.11 13.27
CA THR A 265 -17.01 -7.96 13.98
C THR A 265 -15.78 -8.26 13.12
N ARG A 266 -15.57 -7.47 12.06
CA ARG A 266 -14.40 -7.57 11.18
C ARG A 266 -14.11 -6.22 10.53
N PHE A 267 -12.85 -5.98 10.21
CA PHE A 267 -12.38 -4.87 9.40
C PHE A 267 -11.21 -5.30 8.52
N THR A 268 -10.87 -4.48 7.53
CA THR A 268 -9.74 -4.73 6.62
C THR A 268 -8.74 -3.60 6.75
N PHE A 269 -7.49 -3.92 7.11
CA PHE A 269 -6.41 -2.96 7.18
C PHE A 269 -5.21 -3.46 6.37
N LEU A 270 -4.70 -2.66 5.44
CA LEU A 270 -3.54 -2.94 4.59
C LEU A 270 -3.63 -4.29 3.87
N GLY A 271 -4.81 -4.66 3.39
CA GLY A 271 -5.04 -5.92 2.68
C GLY A 271 -5.17 -7.16 3.55
N TYR A 272 -5.23 -6.99 4.88
CA TYR A 272 -5.53 -8.05 5.84
C TYR A 272 -6.93 -7.87 6.42
N ASP A 273 -7.69 -8.99 6.50
CA ASP A 273 -8.94 -9.04 7.23
C ASP A 273 -8.66 -9.44 8.70
N PHE A 274 -9.02 -8.55 9.60
CA PHE A 274 -9.05 -8.77 11.04
C PHE A 274 -10.41 -9.29 11.45
N ARG A 275 -10.48 -10.48 12.00
CA ARG A 275 -11.71 -11.11 12.50
C ARG A 275 -11.41 -12.24 13.46
N GLU A 276 -12.43 -12.78 14.12
CA GLU A 276 -12.32 -14.01 14.88
C GLU A 276 -11.84 -15.18 13.99
N ARG A 277 -10.79 -15.87 14.43
CA ARG A 277 -10.21 -17.04 13.75
C ARG A 277 -9.80 -18.08 14.78
N THR A 278 -9.91 -19.34 14.40
CA THR A 278 -9.26 -20.43 15.14
C THR A 278 -7.77 -20.39 14.82
N VAL A 279 -6.94 -20.27 15.83
CA VAL A 279 -5.49 -20.27 15.74
C VAL A 279 -4.95 -21.42 16.61
N ASP A 280 -3.81 -21.98 16.17
CA ASP A 280 -3.11 -23.01 16.92
C ASP A 280 -2.10 -22.34 17.86
N GLY A 281 -2.23 -22.58 19.16
CA GLY A 281 -1.37 -22.04 20.20
C GLY A 281 -0.68 -23.15 20.96
N ARG A 282 0.17 -22.78 21.93
CA ARG A 282 0.92 -23.75 22.75
C ARG A 282 0.01 -24.77 23.47
N ASN A 283 -1.19 -24.37 23.84
CA ASN A 283 -2.16 -25.16 24.59
C ASN A 283 -3.31 -25.69 23.71
N GLY A 284 -3.14 -25.76 22.39
CA GLY A 284 -4.14 -26.23 21.44
C GLY A 284 -4.90 -25.09 20.71
N LEU A 285 -5.97 -25.47 20.03
CA LEU A 285 -6.77 -24.55 19.21
C LEU A 285 -7.60 -23.61 20.08
N PHE A 286 -7.53 -22.31 19.81
CA PHE A 286 -8.36 -21.30 20.45
C PHE A 286 -8.84 -20.24 19.44
N ARG A 287 -9.87 -19.49 19.82
CA ARG A 287 -10.38 -18.39 18.99
C ARG A 287 -9.69 -17.08 19.37
N SER A 288 -9.13 -16.40 18.37
CA SER A 288 -8.44 -15.12 18.53
C SER A 288 -8.89 -14.16 17.46
N PHE A 289 -8.92 -12.86 17.77
CA PHE A 289 -9.10 -11.80 16.78
C PHE A 289 -7.76 -11.56 16.09
N SER A 290 -7.62 -12.05 14.85
CA SER A 290 -6.32 -12.11 14.18
C SER A 290 -6.40 -11.76 12.69
N PRO A 291 -5.32 -11.13 12.13
CA PRO A 291 -5.22 -10.82 10.72
C PRO A 291 -4.91 -12.07 9.88
N ALA A 292 -5.50 -12.11 8.69
CA ALA A 292 -5.07 -12.96 7.60
C ALA A 292 -5.31 -12.23 6.27
N VAL A 293 -4.75 -12.74 5.19
CA VAL A 293 -5.00 -12.19 3.86
C VAL A 293 -6.49 -11.96 3.61
N SER A 294 -6.87 -10.78 3.11
CA SER A 294 -8.26 -10.45 2.85
C SER A 294 -8.81 -11.20 1.63
N ASP A 295 -10.12 -11.44 1.63
CA ASP A 295 -10.83 -12.07 0.50
C ASP A 295 -10.62 -11.26 -0.80
N LYS A 296 -10.59 -9.93 -0.71
CA LYS A 296 -10.32 -9.03 -1.82
C LYS A 296 -8.89 -9.22 -2.37
N ALA A 297 -7.89 -9.33 -1.49
CA ALA A 297 -6.51 -9.58 -1.90
C ALA A 297 -6.36 -10.97 -2.54
N LEU A 298 -6.99 -12.02 -1.98
CA LEU A 298 -7.01 -13.36 -2.57
C LEU A 298 -7.65 -13.37 -3.95
N LYS A 299 -8.77 -12.66 -4.13
CA LYS A 299 -9.42 -12.52 -5.44
C LYS A 299 -8.49 -11.88 -6.46
N ARG A 300 -7.86 -10.75 -6.10
CA ARG A 300 -6.92 -10.03 -6.98
C ARG A 300 -5.72 -10.90 -7.36
N MET A 301 -5.09 -11.56 -6.40
CA MET A 301 -4.00 -12.50 -6.67
C MET A 301 -4.45 -13.65 -7.57
N GLY A 302 -5.67 -14.16 -7.37
CA GLY A 302 -6.26 -15.18 -8.23
C GLY A 302 -6.50 -14.70 -9.66
N GLU A 303 -6.82 -13.44 -9.87
CA GLU A 303 -6.93 -12.81 -11.21
C GLU A 303 -5.55 -12.70 -11.87
N VAL A 304 -4.52 -12.31 -11.13
CA VAL A 304 -3.13 -12.31 -11.63
C VAL A 304 -2.69 -13.73 -12.04
N VAL A 305 -2.94 -14.75 -11.20
CA VAL A 305 -2.63 -16.15 -11.55
C VAL A 305 -3.35 -16.59 -12.82
N ARG A 306 -4.61 -16.15 -13.02
CA ARG A 306 -5.37 -16.43 -14.24
C ARG A 306 -4.78 -15.74 -15.47
N SER A 307 -4.31 -14.50 -15.31
CA SER A 307 -3.72 -13.70 -16.41
C SER A 307 -2.41 -14.28 -16.94
N TRP A 308 -1.72 -15.10 -16.17
CA TRP A 308 -0.49 -15.79 -16.62
C TRP A 308 -0.74 -16.73 -17.80
N ARG A 309 -1.96 -17.24 -18.00
CA ARG A 309 -2.34 -18.10 -19.11
C ARG A 309 -1.33 -19.25 -19.35
N LEU A 310 -0.83 -19.88 -18.29
CA LEU A 310 0.25 -20.89 -18.33
C LEU A 310 0.01 -22.00 -19.38
N HIS A 311 -1.25 -22.36 -19.64
CA HIS A 311 -1.61 -23.34 -20.65
C HIS A 311 -1.15 -22.98 -22.09
N ARG A 312 -0.82 -21.71 -22.35
CA ARG A 312 -0.28 -21.24 -23.64
C ARG A 312 1.24 -21.32 -23.72
N TRP A 313 1.92 -21.52 -22.60
CA TRP A 313 3.38 -21.51 -22.48
C TRP A 313 4.02 -22.91 -22.63
N VAL A 314 3.45 -23.79 -23.46
CA VAL A 314 3.87 -25.19 -23.60
C VAL A 314 5.25 -25.37 -24.25
N GLN A 315 5.79 -24.35 -24.92
CA GLN A 315 7.12 -24.39 -25.54
C GLN A 315 8.25 -24.05 -24.53
N GLY A 316 7.98 -23.23 -23.52
CA GLY A 316 8.96 -22.82 -22.50
C GLY A 316 9.37 -23.97 -21.57
N GLU A 317 10.49 -23.81 -20.88
CA GLU A 317 10.94 -24.76 -19.88
C GLU A 317 10.29 -24.48 -18.51
N VAL A 318 10.30 -25.51 -17.65
CA VAL A 318 9.78 -25.38 -16.29
C VAL A 318 10.60 -24.36 -15.47
N ARG A 319 11.87 -24.17 -15.82
CA ARG A 319 12.77 -23.20 -15.20
C ARG A 319 12.32 -21.77 -15.49
N ASP A 320 12.00 -21.48 -16.75
CA ASP A 320 11.52 -20.16 -17.18
C ASP A 320 10.25 -19.77 -16.42
N LEU A 321 9.36 -20.74 -16.21
CA LEU A 321 8.15 -20.53 -15.39
C LEU A 321 8.48 -20.25 -13.93
N ALA A 322 9.47 -20.94 -13.36
CA ALA A 322 9.88 -20.71 -12.00
C ALA A 322 10.52 -19.34 -11.82
N ASP A 323 11.40 -18.93 -12.73
CA ASP A 323 12.07 -17.64 -12.72
C ASP A 323 11.07 -16.49 -12.85
N TRP A 324 10.02 -16.65 -13.65
CA TRP A 324 8.95 -15.68 -13.79
C TRP A 324 8.00 -15.63 -12.61
N ILE A 325 7.50 -16.78 -12.11
CA ILE A 325 6.45 -16.88 -11.10
C ILE A 325 6.99 -16.64 -9.68
N ASN A 326 8.19 -17.15 -9.38
CA ASN A 326 8.74 -17.15 -8.03
C ASN A 326 8.88 -15.75 -7.41
N PRO A 327 9.33 -14.70 -8.09
CA PRO A 327 9.43 -13.37 -7.50
C PRO A 327 8.06 -12.86 -7.00
N VAL A 328 7.02 -13.02 -7.82
CA VAL A 328 5.65 -12.60 -7.50
C VAL A 328 5.10 -13.40 -6.32
N VAL A 329 5.24 -14.73 -6.36
CA VAL A 329 4.72 -15.61 -5.31
C VAL A 329 5.47 -15.42 -3.99
N ARG A 330 6.79 -15.21 -4.01
CA ARG A 330 7.57 -14.86 -2.81
C ARG A 330 7.08 -13.57 -2.18
N GLY A 331 6.81 -12.53 -2.97
CA GLY A 331 6.24 -11.29 -2.47
C GLY A 331 4.90 -11.51 -1.75
N TRP A 332 3.99 -12.30 -2.34
CA TRP A 332 2.73 -12.64 -1.69
C TRP A 332 2.91 -13.46 -0.42
N MET A 333 3.82 -14.43 -0.42
CA MET A 333 4.11 -15.26 0.76
C MET A 333 4.71 -14.43 1.88
N GLN A 334 5.67 -13.56 1.58
CA GLN A 334 6.31 -12.69 2.56
C GLN A 334 5.32 -11.70 3.16
N TYR A 335 4.53 -11.04 2.32
CA TYR A 335 3.58 -10.05 2.79
C TYR A 335 2.37 -10.70 3.48
N TYR A 336 1.56 -11.47 2.76
CA TYR A 336 0.29 -12.00 3.29
C TYR A 336 0.42 -13.23 4.18
N GLY A 337 1.57 -13.88 4.16
CA GLY A 337 1.85 -15.04 5.00
C GLY A 337 2.49 -14.72 6.35
N ALA A 338 2.79 -13.46 6.63
CA ALA A 338 3.47 -13.04 7.85
C ALA A 338 2.71 -13.43 9.13
N PHE A 339 1.37 -13.35 9.12
CA PHE A 339 0.55 -13.62 10.31
C PHE A 339 -0.26 -14.92 10.21
N ASN A 340 -0.69 -15.33 9.02
CA ASN A 340 -1.48 -16.54 8.83
C ASN A 340 -1.19 -17.19 7.47
N ARG A 341 -0.24 -18.14 7.46
CA ARG A 341 0.19 -18.83 6.23
C ARG A 341 -0.91 -19.68 5.61
N SER A 342 -1.71 -20.36 6.45
CA SER A 342 -2.73 -21.28 5.96
C SER A 342 -3.83 -20.60 5.13
N ALA A 343 -4.08 -19.33 5.39
CA ALA A 343 -5.04 -18.55 4.62
C ALA A 343 -4.62 -18.36 3.14
N LEU A 344 -3.32 -18.51 2.80
CA LEU A 344 -2.84 -18.48 1.42
C LEU A 344 -2.96 -19.85 0.70
N PHE A 345 -3.14 -20.94 1.41
CA PHE A 345 -3.15 -22.28 0.81
C PHE A 345 -4.14 -22.44 -0.36
N PRO A 346 -5.36 -21.88 -0.33
CA PRO A 346 -6.25 -21.97 -1.49
C PRO A 346 -5.66 -21.36 -2.76
N LEU A 347 -4.96 -20.21 -2.65
CA LEU A 347 -4.26 -19.58 -3.76
C LEU A 347 -3.08 -20.43 -4.24
N LEU A 348 -2.25 -20.91 -3.32
CA LEU A 348 -1.07 -21.72 -3.66
C LEU A 348 -1.47 -23.05 -4.30
N LYS A 349 -2.57 -23.68 -3.83
CA LYS A 349 -3.16 -24.87 -4.47
C LYS A 349 -3.64 -24.56 -5.90
N ARG A 350 -4.23 -23.37 -6.12
CA ARG A 350 -4.64 -22.92 -7.45
C ARG A 350 -3.43 -22.78 -8.38
N ILE A 351 -2.32 -22.21 -7.92
CA ILE A 351 -1.07 -22.11 -8.71
C ILE A 351 -0.61 -23.52 -9.12
N ASN A 352 -0.56 -24.47 -8.17
CA ASN A 352 -0.21 -25.85 -8.48
C ASN A 352 -1.15 -26.48 -9.54
N ALA A 353 -2.44 -26.23 -9.43
CA ALA A 353 -3.41 -26.76 -10.41
C ALA A 353 -3.15 -26.21 -11.82
N TYR A 354 -2.75 -24.94 -11.96
CA TYR A 354 -2.35 -24.37 -13.26
C TYR A 354 -1.02 -24.96 -13.77
N LEU A 355 -0.03 -25.16 -12.90
CA LEU A 355 1.24 -25.78 -13.25
C LEU A 355 1.07 -27.24 -13.68
N VAL A 356 0.24 -28.02 -12.97
CA VAL A 356 -0.08 -29.40 -13.36
C VAL A 356 -0.78 -29.46 -14.71
N ARG A 357 -1.73 -28.54 -14.98
CA ARG A 357 -2.37 -28.45 -16.31
C ARG A 357 -1.35 -28.10 -17.41
N TRP A 358 -0.44 -27.19 -17.14
CA TRP A 358 0.67 -26.86 -18.05
C TRP A 358 1.53 -28.08 -18.33
N LEU A 359 1.95 -28.83 -17.31
CA LEU A 359 2.74 -30.06 -17.44
C LEU A 359 2.03 -31.08 -18.37
N ARG A 360 0.73 -31.27 -18.22
CA ARG A 360 -0.09 -32.10 -19.11
C ARG A 360 -0.19 -31.55 -20.53
N GLY A 361 -0.21 -30.25 -20.69
CA GLY A 361 -0.18 -29.57 -21.98
C GLY A 361 1.12 -29.82 -22.73
N LYS A 362 2.24 -29.70 -22.03
CA LYS A 362 3.60 -29.87 -22.59
C LYS A 362 3.91 -31.33 -22.93
N TYR A 363 3.63 -32.28 -22.03
CA TYR A 363 3.99 -33.68 -22.17
C TYR A 363 2.79 -34.54 -22.54
N ARG A 364 2.65 -34.88 -23.83
CA ARG A 364 1.50 -35.65 -24.35
C ARG A 364 1.29 -36.99 -23.62
N LYS A 365 2.36 -37.67 -23.20
CA LYS A 365 2.31 -38.94 -22.45
C LYS A 365 1.53 -38.80 -21.13
N LEU A 366 1.57 -37.63 -20.49
CA LEU A 366 0.88 -37.36 -19.23
C LEU A 366 -0.62 -37.06 -19.40
N ARG A 367 -1.07 -36.77 -20.62
CA ARG A 367 -2.51 -36.51 -20.88
C ARG A 367 -3.39 -37.74 -20.66
N ARG A 368 -2.83 -38.94 -20.79
CA ARG A 368 -3.57 -40.18 -20.71
C ARG A 368 -3.95 -40.58 -19.27
N SER A 369 -3.24 -40.12 -18.24
CA SER A 369 -3.45 -40.49 -16.86
C SER A 369 -3.16 -39.37 -15.88
N TRP A 370 -4.16 -39.04 -15.06
CA TRP A 370 -3.96 -38.12 -13.94
C TRP A 370 -3.03 -38.70 -12.88
N ALA A 371 -3.12 -40.00 -12.58
CA ALA A 371 -2.25 -40.67 -11.62
C ALA A 371 -0.78 -40.59 -12.03
N ALA A 372 -0.47 -40.82 -13.33
CA ALA A 372 0.88 -40.65 -13.85
C ALA A 372 1.36 -39.20 -13.76
N THR A 373 0.47 -38.23 -14.05
CA THR A 373 0.78 -36.80 -13.92
C THR A 373 1.13 -36.44 -12.48
N PHE A 374 0.31 -36.82 -11.52
CA PHE A 374 0.58 -36.53 -10.11
C PHE A 374 1.81 -37.24 -9.57
N ARG A 375 2.10 -38.46 -10.05
CA ARG A 375 3.36 -39.15 -9.69
C ARG A 375 4.58 -38.36 -10.15
N VAL A 376 4.62 -37.91 -11.39
CA VAL A 376 5.71 -37.08 -11.93
C VAL A 376 5.80 -35.75 -11.18
N TRP A 377 4.65 -35.10 -10.93
CA TRP A 377 4.58 -33.84 -10.20
C TRP A 377 5.17 -33.98 -8.79
N TRP A 378 4.71 -34.94 -8.01
CA TRP A 378 5.18 -35.12 -6.64
C TRP A 378 6.62 -35.60 -6.57
N SER A 379 7.07 -36.44 -7.51
CA SER A 379 8.49 -36.78 -7.65
C SER A 379 9.35 -35.53 -7.92
N GLY A 380 8.85 -34.58 -8.68
CA GLY A 380 9.51 -33.29 -8.89
C GLY A 380 9.59 -32.45 -7.62
N VAL A 381 8.47 -32.34 -6.90
CA VAL A 381 8.40 -31.63 -5.60
C VAL A 381 9.34 -32.24 -4.56
N ASP A 382 9.40 -33.56 -4.49
CA ASP A 382 10.26 -34.26 -3.52
C ASP A 382 11.75 -34.08 -3.83
N ARG A 383 12.13 -34.12 -5.11
CA ARG A 383 13.53 -33.92 -5.54
C ARG A 383 13.98 -32.48 -5.43
N HIS A 384 13.09 -31.52 -5.69
CA HIS A 384 13.41 -30.10 -5.75
C HIS A 384 12.37 -29.25 -4.99
N PRO A 385 12.27 -29.38 -3.66
CA PRO A 385 11.18 -28.76 -2.87
C PRO A 385 11.21 -27.22 -2.84
N ARG A 386 12.30 -26.61 -3.30
CA ARG A 386 12.48 -25.15 -3.39
C ARG A 386 12.39 -24.60 -4.82
N PHE A 387 12.08 -25.46 -5.79
CA PHE A 387 12.06 -25.05 -7.21
C PHE A 387 10.97 -24.00 -7.47
N PHE A 388 9.75 -24.25 -7.01
CA PHE A 388 8.75 -23.20 -6.90
C PHE A 388 8.67 -22.70 -5.45
N ALA A 389 8.63 -21.39 -5.27
CA ALA A 389 8.71 -20.73 -3.96
C ALA A 389 7.66 -21.25 -2.97
N HIS A 390 6.45 -21.52 -3.43
CA HIS A 390 5.33 -21.94 -2.57
C HIS A 390 5.37 -23.42 -2.17
N TRP A 391 6.21 -24.24 -2.80
CA TRP A 391 6.26 -25.65 -2.46
C TRP A 391 6.73 -25.92 -1.03
N VAL A 392 7.57 -25.04 -0.48
CA VAL A 392 8.03 -25.15 0.93
C VAL A 392 6.90 -24.99 1.96
N TRP A 393 5.76 -24.39 1.57
CA TRP A 393 4.62 -24.19 2.45
C TRP A 393 3.47 -25.15 2.20
N MET A 394 3.51 -25.88 1.07
CA MET A 394 2.44 -26.80 0.72
C MET A 394 2.59 -28.10 1.50
N PRO A 395 1.63 -28.47 2.33
CA PRO A 395 1.62 -29.80 2.93
C PRO A 395 1.56 -30.84 1.80
N LYS A 396 2.38 -31.86 1.91
CA LYS A 396 2.26 -33.04 1.02
C LYS A 396 0.82 -33.53 1.18
N PRO A 397 0.06 -33.76 0.08
CA PRO A 397 -1.24 -34.38 0.23
C PRO A 397 -1.02 -35.72 0.93
N ALA A 398 -1.82 -36.01 1.95
CA ALA A 398 -1.93 -37.35 2.47
C ALA A 398 -2.08 -38.27 1.25
N ARG A 399 -1.25 -39.30 1.14
CA ARG A 399 -1.27 -40.24 0.01
C ARG A 399 -2.70 -40.76 -0.13
N VAL A 400 -3.45 -40.14 -1.03
CA VAL A 400 -4.71 -40.70 -1.49
C VAL A 400 -4.28 -41.71 -2.53
N TRP A 401 -4.32 -42.95 -2.15
CA TRP A 401 -4.11 -44.10 -3.03
C TRP A 401 -5.29 -44.27 -3.97
#